data_eb9749cdc7690d89af2cf387cc643a69
#
_entry.id   eb9749cdc7690d89af2cf387cc643a69
#
_cell.length_a   1.000
_cell.length_b   1.000
_cell.length_c   1.000
_cell.angle_alpha   90.00
_cell.angle_beta   90.00
_cell.angle_gamma   90.00
#
_symmetry.space_group_name_H-M   'P 1'
#
loop_
_entity.id
_entity.type
_entity.pdbx_description
1 polymer ?
#
loop_
_entity_poly.entity_id
_entity_poly.type
_entity_poly.pdbx_seq_one_letter_code
_entity_poly.pdbx_strand_id
1 'polypeptide(L)'
;FIEHSDLKAPFINLLVSGGHTQLWLIKSMFEYELLGETLDDACGEAFDKGAKKMNLNYPGGPEIENLAKNGNRDLIKFPRPMKNDNSFNFSFSGLKTSLIHCVNKDKYNFQDIAASYQEAIVDTLINKFEKAMDKFSINTGIICGGVAANKRLRDKLDKLDQKIIYPSMKYCTDNADMIAFLAEHKVNNKKINFEKDFSAYSRGMIV
;
A
#
# COMPACT_ATOMS: atom_id res chain seq x y z
N PHE A 1 13.99 1.77 -8.33
CA PHE A 1 15.19 2.18 -9.06
C PHE A 1 16.47 2.02 -8.23
N ILE A 2 16.54 2.46 -6.98
CA ILE A 2 17.78 2.42 -6.18
C ILE A 2 18.36 1.00 -6.02
N GLU A 3 17.52 -0.02 -5.90
CA GLU A 3 17.94 -1.43 -5.80
C GLU A 3 17.84 -2.19 -7.13
N HIS A 4 17.19 -1.60 -8.13
CA HIS A 4 16.91 -2.23 -9.43
C HIS A 4 17.25 -1.26 -10.56
N SER A 5 18.53 -1.09 -10.85
CA SER A 5 19.01 -0.19 -11.90
C SER A 5 18.59 -0.62 -13.31
N ASP A 6 18.26 -1.91 -13.48
CA ASP A 6 17.75 -2.51 -14.72
C ASP A 6 16.23 -2.33 -14.91
N LEU A 7 15.54 -1.74 -13.92
CA LEU A 7 14.11 -1.54 -13.98
C LEU A 7 13.72 -0.59 -15.11
N LYS A 8 12.90 -1.08 -16.02
CA LYS A 8 12.42 -0.32 -17.19
C LYS A 8 10.93 0.02 -17.02
N ALA A 9 10.61 1.27 -17.27
CA ALA A 9 9.22 1.71 -17.42
C ALA A 9 8.66 1.25 -18.79
N PRO A 10 7.33 1.16 -18.97
CA PRO A 10 6.32 1.49 -17.95
C PRO A 10 6.08 0.38 -16.94
N PHE A 11 5.62 0.75 -15.75
CA PHE A 11 5.17 -0.18 -14.72
C PHE A 11 4.07 0.44 -13.84
N ILE A 12 3.30 -0.42 -13.15
CA ILE A 12 2.32 0.02 -12.16
C ILE A 12 2.99 0.04 -10.78
N ASN A 13 2.83 1.13 -10.04
CA ASN A 13 3.34 1.25 -8.68
C ASN A 13 2.19 1.41 -7.68
N LEU A 14 2.16 0.55 -6.66
CA LEU A 14 1.24 0.64 -5.53
C LEU A 14 2.01 1.14 -4.31
N LEU A 15 1.75 2.40 -3.92
CA LEU A 15 2.29 3.01 -2.71
C LEU A 15 1.34 2.75 -1.54
N VAL A 16 1.81 2.04 -0.52
CA VAL A 16 1.02 1.61 0.65
C VAL A 16 1.75 1.89 1.95
N SER A 17 1.30 2.89 2.68
CA SER A 17 1.90 3.35 3.93
C SER A 17 0.85 3.71 4.99
N GLY A 18 1.30 4.21 6.14
CA GLY A 18 0.41 4.76 7.17
C GLY A 18 -0.40 5.97 6.69
N GLY A 19 0.16 6.78 5.79
CA GLY A 19 -0.46 8.01 5.29
C GLY A 19 -0.98 7.94 3.85
N HIS A 20 -0.55 6.95 3.06
CA HIS A 20 -0.86 6.88 1.64
C HIS A 20 -1.33 5.50 1.21
N THR A 21 -2.32 5.48 0.33
CA THR A 21 -2.69 4.32 -0.50
C THR A 21 -2.98 4.85 -1.88
N GLN A 22 -2.03 4.71 -2.79
CA GLN A 22 -2.06 5.31 -4.11
C GLN A 22 -1.59 4.32 -5.16
N LEU A 23 -2.22 4.39 -6.33
CA LEU A 23 -1.89 3.59 -7.50
C LEU A 23 -1.41 4.50 -8.63
N TRP A 24 -0.21 4.26 -9.13
CA TRP A 24 0.47 5.09 -10.09
C TRP A 24 0.84 4.32 -11.35
N LEU A 25 0.69 4.94 -12.51
CA LEU A 25 1.34 4.52 -13.74
C LEU A 25 2.65 5.29 -13.89
N ILE A 26 3.76 4.58 -13.88
CA ILE A 26 5.09 5.15 -14.07
C ILE A 26 5.49 4.93 -15.53
N LYS A 27 5.51 6.01 -16.31
CA LYS A 27 5.84 6.01 -17.74
C LYS A 27 7.34 6.19 -17.99
N SER A 28 8.00 6.92 -17.09
CA SER A 28 9.46 7.10 -17.04
C SER A 28 9.89 7.55 -15.65
N MET A 29 11.17 7.77 -15.41
CA MET A 29 11.67 8.25 -14.12
C MET A 29 11.06 9.59 -13.68
N PHE A 30 10.65 10.43 -14.61
CA PHE A 30 10.13 11.77 -14.35
C PHE A 30 8.70 11.98 -14.90
N GLU A 31 8.07 10.93 -15.40
CA GLU A 31 6.71 10.98 -15.92
C GLU A 31 5.87 9.90 -15.29
N TYR A 32 4.90 10.30 -14.49
CA TYR A 32 4.01 9.41 -13.74
C TYR A 32 2.60 10.00 -13.66
N GLU A 33 1.62 9.12 -13.56
CA GLU A 33 0.20 9.46 -13.56
C GLU A 33 -0.47 8.77 -12.35
N LEU A 34 -1.16 9.56 -11.52
CA LEU A 34 -1.98 9.02 -10.44
C LEU A 34 -3.25 8.40 -11.04
N LEU A 35 -3.40 7.10 -10.92
CA LEU A 35 -4.57 6.37 -11.39
C LEU A 35 -5.72 6.40 -10.38
N GLY A 36 -5.38 6.32 -9.10
CA GLY A 36 -6.34 6.36 -8.01
C GLY A 36 -5.65 6.39 -6.64
N GLU A 37 -6.42 6.79 -5.65
CA GLU A 37 -5.96 6.89 -4.26
C GLU A 37 -7.08 6.55 -3.27
N THR A 38 -6.76 6.47 -1.99
CA THR A 38 -7.77 6.28 -0.98
C THR A 38 -8.65 7.53 -0.83
N LEU A 39 -9.95 7.31 -0.72
CA LEU A 39 -10.94 8.37 -0.50
C LEU A 39 -11.17 8.68 1.00
N ASP A 40 -10.57 7.86 1.87
CA ASP A 40 -10.71 7.97 3.33
C ASP A 40 -9.42 7.56 4.05
N ASP A 41 -9.44 6.57 4.93
CA ASP A 41 -8.25 6.09 5.64
C ASP A 41 -7.24 5.47 4.65
N ALA A 42 -5.94 5.65 4.87
CA ALA A 42 -4.91 4.86 4.20
C ALA A 42 -4.93 3.41 4.73
N CYS A 43 -4.41 2.45 3.95
CA CYS A 43 -4.42 1.04 4.36
C CYS A 43 -3.61 0.79 5.64
N GLY A 44 -2.48 1.47 5.85
CA GLY A 44 -1.71 1.38 7.09
C GLY A 44 -2.47 1.99 8.27
N GLU A 45 -3.15 3.11 8.07
CA GLU A 45 -4.05 3.69 9.07
C GLU A 45 -5.22 2.75 9.41
N ALA A 46 -5.76 2.02 8.42
CA ALA A 46 -6.77 1.01 8.65
C ALA A 46 -6.22 -0.13 9.55
N PHE A 47 -4.98 -0.59 9.32
CA PHE A 47 -4.30 -1.52 10.22
C PHE A 47 -4.15 -0.96 11.63
N ASP A 48 -3.66 0.27 11.80
CA ASP A 48 -3.44 0.89 13.11
C ASP A 48 -4.76 1.07 13.89
N LYS A 49 -5.81 1.56 13.22
CA LYS A 49 -7.15 1.69 13.80
C LYS A 49 -7.75 0.33 14.15
N GLY A 50 -7.51 -0.70 13.33
CA GLY A 50 -7.92 -2.06 13.59
C GLY A 50 -7.23 -2.65 14.82
N ALA A 51 -5.91 -2.51 14.91
CA ALA A 51 -5.11 -2.94 16.05
C ALA A 51 -5.59 -2.30 17.36
N LYS A 52 -5.81 -0.98 17.35
CA LYS A 52 -6.36 -0.26 18.51
C LYS A 52 -7.70 -0.81 18.99
N LYS A 53 -8.57 -1.25 18.06
CA LYS A 53 -9.88 -1.85 18.42
C LYS A 53 -9.76 -3.25 19.02
N MET A 54 -8.66 -3.94 18.75
CA MET A 54 -8.33 -5.26 19.33
C MET A 54 -7.39 -5.13 20.54
N ASN A 55 -7.16 -3.91 21.07
CA ASN A 55 -6.23 -3.61 22.18
C ASN A 55 -4.79 -4.07 21.91
N LEU A 56 -4.34 -3.99 20.66
CA LEU A 56 -2.96 -4.27 20.25
C LEU A 56 -2.12 -2.99 20.27
N ASN A 57 -0.80 -3.17 20.26
CA ASN A 57 0.16 -2.07 20.28
C ASN A 57 0.26 -1.36 18.90
N TYR A 58 1.01 -0.26 18.89
CA TYR A 58 1.41 0.48 17.69
C TYR A 58 2.89 0.14 17.35
N PRO A 59 3.25 -0.01 16.07
CA PRO A 59 2.42 0.11 14.86
C PRO A 59 1.50 -1.12 14.65
N GLY A 60 0.26 -0.87 14.23
CA GLY A 60 -0.78 -1.90 14.18
C GLY A 60 -0.60 -2.96 13.10
N GLY A 61 0.04 -2.63 11.98
CA GLY A 61 0.27 -3.58 10.89
C GLY A 61 0.99 -4.85 11.34
N PRO A 62 2.20 -4.77 11.92
CA PRO A 62 2.92 -5.92 12.46
C PRO A 62 2.17 -6.68 13.55
N GLU A 63 1.45 -5.98 14.42
CA GLU A 63 0.66 -6.59 15.50
C GLU A 63 -0.49 -7.45 14.94
N ILE A 64 -1.26 -6.90 13.99
CA ILE A 64 -2.32 -7.65 13.31
C ILE A 64 -1.75 -8.82 12.53
N GLU A 65 -0.65 -8.62 11.80
CA GLU A 65 0.01 -9.69 11.06
C GLU A 65 0.44 -10.84 11.99
N ASN A 66 1.03 -10.51 13.14
CA ASN A 66 1.47 -11.51 14.11
C ASN A 66 0.29 -12.29 14.69
N LEU A 67 -0.78 -11.60 15.09
CA LEU A 67 -1.98 -12.21 15.63
C LEU A 67 -2.70 -13.09 14.59
N ALA A 68 -2.72 -12.65 13.33
CA ALA A 68 -3.35 -13.34 12.21
C ALA A 68 -2.71 -14.68 11.82
N LYS A 69 -1.46 -14.93 12.24
CA LYS A 69 -0.73 -16.18 11.89
C LYS A 69 -1.48 -17.43 12.26
N ASN A 70 -2.18 -17.41 13.40
CA ASN A 70 -2.90 -18.55 13.95
C ASN A 70 -4.42 -18.48 13.72
N GLY A 71 -4.91 -17.50 12.95
CA GLY A 71 -6.31 -17.30 12.69
C GLY A 71 -6.79 -17.84 11.34
N ASN A 72 -8.09 -18.10 11.26
CA ASN A 72 -8.75 -18.47 10.02
C ASN A 72 -9.20 -17.23 9.26
N ARG A 73 -8.50 -16.93 8.15
CA ARG A 73 -8.75 -15.75 7.30
C ARG A 73 -10.06 -15.78 6.53
N ASP A 74 -10.68 -16.96 6.41
CA ASP A 74 -11.89 -17.17 5.63
C ASP A 74 -13.17 -17.20 6.49
N LEU A 75 -13.02 -17.15 7.81
CA LEU A 75 -14.10 -17.32 8.75
C LEU A 75 -15.05 -16.12 8.77
N ILE A 76 -14.50 -14.88 8.69
CA ILE A 76 -15.29 -13.66 8.77
C ILE A 76 -15.25 -12.93 7.42
N LYS A 77 -16.41 -12.74 6.82
CA LYS A 77 -16.52 -12.06 5.52
C LYS A 77 -16.61 -10.54 5.71
N PHE A 78 -15.46 -9.91 5.98
CA PHE A 78 -15.37 -8.45 5.98
C PHE A 78 -15.65 -7.89 4.59
N PRO A 79 -16.19 -6.67 4.46
CA PRO A 79 -16.40 -6.04 3.16
C PRO A 79 -15.09 -5.77 2.43
N ARG A 80 -15.13 -5.74 1.10
CA ARG A 80 -14.06 -5.24 0.22
C ARG A 80 -14.63 -4.01 -0.49
N PRO A 81 -14.49 -2.82 0.13
CA PRO A 81 -15.08 -1.62 -0.43
C PRO A 81 -14.57 -1.35 -1.85
N MET A 82 -15.39 -0.77 -2.70
CA MET A 82 -15.07 -0.39 -4.07
C MET A 82 -14.56 -1.52 -4.99
N LYS A 83 -14.70 -2.80 -4.59
CA LYS A 83 -14.22 -3.94 -5.40
C LYS A 83 -14.79 -3.93 -6.82
N ASN A 84 -16.09 -3.64 -6.96
CA ASN A 84 -16.80 -3.64 -8.22
C ASN A 84 -16.89 -2.26 -8.91
N ASP A 85 -16.29 -1.26 -8.30
CA ASP A 85 -16.20 0.09 -8.85
C ASP A 85 -15.23 0.12 -10.03
N ASN A 86 -15.52 0.94 -11.04
CA ASN A 86 -14.68 1.08 -12.22
C ASN A 86 -13.46 1.99 -12.02
N SER A 87 -13.40 2.73 -10.92
CA SER A 87 -12.24 3.54 -10.56
C SER A 87 -11.09 2.69 -10.01
N PHE A 88 -9.93 3.30 -9.87
CA PHE A 88 -8.78 2.72 -9.15
C PHE A 88 -8.67 3.24 -7.71
N ASN A 89 -9.68 3.94 -7.22
CA ASN A 89 -9.70 4.45 -5.87
C ASN A 89 -9.91 3.33 -4.84
N PHE A 90 -9.49 3.61 -3.60
CA PHE A 90 -9.63 2.72 -2.46
C PHE A 90 -10.53 3.35 -1.40
N SER A 91 -11.07 2.52 -0.51
CA SER A 91 -11.76 2.96 0.71
C SER A 91 -11.60 1.89 1.79
N PHE A 92 -11.38 2.30 3.03
CA PHE A 92 -11.21 1.41 4.18
C PHE A 92 -12.14 1.76 5.35
N SER A 93 -12.87 2.88 5.29
CA SER A 93 -13.75 3.32 6.40
C SER A 93 -14.88 2.32 6.71
N GLY A 94 -15.49 1.73 5.69
CA GLY A 94 -16.53 0.71 5.85
C GLY A 94 -16.00 -0.58 6.49
N LEU A 95 -14.74 -0.92 6.20
CA LEU A 95 -14.05 -2.06 6.79
C LEU A 95 -13.83 -1.87 8.30
N LYS A 96 -13.41 -0.66 8.72
CA LYS A 96 -13.28 -0.30 10.13
C LYS A 96 -14.59 -0.43 10.90
N THR A 97 -15.68 0.07 10.35
CA THR A 97 -17.01 -0.05 10.95
C THR A 97 -17.42 -1.51 11.13
N SER A 98 -17.19 -2.33 10.11
CA SER A 98 -17.46 -3.78 10.17
C SER A 98 -16.62 -4.48 11.24
N LEU A 99 -15.35 -4.09 11.41
CA LEU A 99 -14.48 -4.62 12.46
C LEU A 99 -15.03 -4.30 13.86
N ILE A 100 -15.43 -3.05 14.10
CA ILE A 100 -16.01 -2.63 15.40
C ILE A 100 -17.22 -3.50 15.74
N HIS A 101 -18.12 -3.69 14.79
CA HIS A 101 -19.29 -4.55 14.98
C HIS A 101 -18.91 -6.01 15.26
N CYS A 102 -17.87 -6.51 14.62
CA CYS A 102 -17.38 -7.86 14.81
C CYS A 102 -16.78 -8.06 16.21
N VAL A 103 -15.91 -7.15 16.65
CA VAL A 103 -15.31 -7.20 17.99
C VAL A 103 -16.37 -7.11 19.10
N ASN A 104 -17.33 -6.19 18.96
CA ASN A 104 -18.37 -6.00 19.97
C ASN A 104 -19.34 -7.18 20.12
N LYS A 105 -19.41 -8.07 19.14
CA LYS A 105 -20.29 -9.25 19.21
C LYS A 105 -19.72 -10.40 20.06
N ASP A 106 -18.44 -10.35 20.37
CA ASP A 106 -17.71 -11.36 21.16
C ASP A 106 -17.92 -12.83 20.70
N LYS A 107 -18.14 -12.98 19.38
CA LYS A 107 -18.44 -14.29 18.77
C LYS A 107 -17.18 -15.02 18.28
N TYR A 108 -16.13 -14.26 17.94
CA TYR A 108 -14.93 -14.78 17.32
C TYR A 108 -13.70 -14.44 18.16
N ASN A 109 -12.70 -15.30 18.16
CA ASN A 109 -11.42 -14.98 18.78
C ASN A 109 -10.68 -13.91 17.97
N PHE A 110 -9.77 -13.21 18.62
CA PHE A 110 -9.03 -12.12 17.99
C PHE A 110 -8.10 -12.58 16.86
N GLN A 111 -7.61 -13.83 16.89
CA GLN A 111 -6.78 -14.39 15.83
C GLN A 111 -7.57 -14.49 14.52
N ASP A 112 -8.78 -15.00 14.56
CA ASP A 112 -9.67 -15.12 13.40
C ASP A 112 -10.12 -13.73 12.89
N ILE A 113 -10.41 -12.80 13.82
CA ILE A 113 -10.75 -11.43 13.46
C ILE A 113 -9.57 -10.77 12.74
N ALA A 114 -8.35 -10.85 13.30
CA ALA A 114 -7.15 -10.27 12.72
C ALA A 114 -6.83 -10.86 11.35
N ALA A 115 -6.91 -12.19 11.22
CA ALA A 115 -6.64 -12.89 9.96
C ALA A 115 -7.64 -12.48 8.86
N SER A 116 -8.94 -12.47 9.17
CA SER A 116 -9.98 -12.09 8.22
C SER A 116 -9.94 -10.61 7.87
N TYR A 117 -9.59 -9.74 8.83
CA TYR A 117 -9.46 -8.31 8.63
C TYR A 117 -8.27 -7.96 7.73
N GLN A 118 -7.09 -8.53 8.03
CA GLN A 118 -5.91 -8.43 7.18
C GLN A 118 -6.21 -8.91 5.76
N GLU A 119 -6.88 -10.06 5.62
CA GLU A 119 -7.25 -10.59 4.31
C GLU A 119 -8.11 -9.61 3.51
N ALA A 120 -9.05 -8.93 4.16
CA ALA A 120 -9.91 -7.95 3.49
C ALA A 120 -9.15 -6.71 3.00
N ILE A 121 -8.19 -6.21 3.80
CA ILE A 121 -7.32 -5.10 3.38
C ILE A 121 -6.47 -5.53 2.18
N VAL A 122 -5.81 -6.68 2.29
CA VAL A 122 -4.93 -7.20 1.25
C VAL A 122 -5.69 -7.46 -0.06
N ASP A 123 -6.88 -8.06 0.01
CA ASP A 123 -7.75 -8.27 -1.16
C ASP A 123 -8.13 -6.96 -1.85
N THR A 124 -8.42 -5.92 -1.07
CA THR A 124 -8.78 -4.60 -1.62
C THR A 124 -7.62 -3.99 -2.40
N LEU A 125 -6.39 -4.11 -1.87
CA LEU A 125 -5.18 -3.61 -2.53
C LEU A 125 -4.89 -4.37 -3.84
N ILE A 126 -4.86 -5.70 -3.77
CA ILE A 126 -4.51 -6.56 -4.90
C ILE A 126 -5.53 -6.40 -6.03
N ASN A 127 -6.83 -6.40 -5.72
CA ASN A 127 -7.86 -6.27 -6.75
C ASN A 127 -7.69 -5.02 -7.63
N LYS A 128 -7.38 -3.87 -7.03
CA LYS A 128 -7.17 -2.62 -7.79
C LYS A 128 -5.84 -2.61 -8.54
N PHE A 129 -4.81 -3.23 -7.94
CA PHE A 129 -3.51 -3.36 -8.56
C PHE A 129 -3.54 -4.23 -9.81
N GLU A 130 -4.11 -5.45 -9.74
CA GLU A 130 -4.31 -6.34 -10.88
C GLU A 130 -5.14 -5.65 -11.97
N LYS A 131 -6.28 -5.04 -11.58
CA LYS A 131 -7.14 -4.31 -12.51
C LYS A 131 -6.39 -3.22 -13.27
N ALA A 132 -5.45 -2.53 -12.64
CA ALA A 132 -4.63 -1.53 -13.33
C ALA A 132 -3.62 -2.17 -14.27
N MET A 133 -2.94 -3.23 -13.83
CA MET A 133 -1.99 -3.96 -14.68
C MET A 133 -2.67 -4.49 -15.95
N ASP A 134 -3.86 -5.07 -15.80
CA ASP A 134 -4.66 -5.59 -16.92
C ASP A 134 -5.11 -4.47 -17.86
N LYS A 135 -5.68 -3.37 -17.30
CA LYS A 135 -6.19 -2.26 -18.11
C LYS A 135 -5.11 -1.61 -18.97
N PHE A 136 -3.91 -1.48 -18.44
CA PHE A 136 -2.78 -0.84 -19.14
C PHE A 136 -1.90 -1.86 -19.88
N SER A 137 -2.22 -3.17 -19.80
CA SER A 137 -1.42 -4.28 -20.40
C SER A 137 0.04 -4.23 -19.95
N ILE A 138 0.27 -3.95 -18.66
CA ILE A 138 1.59 -3.85 -18.05
C ILE A 138 1.87 -5.10 -17.22
N ASN A 139 3.00 -5.76 -17.48
CA ASN A 139 3.39 -7.00 -16.81
C ASN A 139 4.37 -6.81 -15.65
N THR A 140 4.76 -5.57 -15.34
CA THR A 140 5.66 -5.27 -14.21
C THR A 140 4.93 -4.40 -13.20
N GLY A 141 4.92 -4.83 -11.95
CA GLY A 141 4.35 -4.10 -10.84
C GLY A 141 5.34 -3.89 -9.70
N ILE A 142 5.25 -2.77 -9.01
CA ILE A 142 6.08 -2.42 -7.85
C ILE A 142 5.18 -2.11 -6.68
N ILE A 143 5.55 -2.61 -5.51
CA ILE A 143 4.84 -2.30 -4.26
C ILE A 143 5.84 -1.61 -3.33
N CYS A 144 5.52 -0.44 -2.81
CA CYS A 144 6.40 0.31 -1.92
C CYS A 144 5.64 0.95 -0.74
N GLY A 145 6.37 1.40 0.27
CA GLY A 145 5.84 1.93 1.53
C GLY A 145 5.80 0.87 2.64
N GLY A 146 5.53 1.29 3.88
CA GLY A 146 5.64 0.43 5.07
C GLY A 146 4.76 -0.83 5.03
N VAL A 147 3.57 -0.76 4.42
CA VAL A 147 2.67 -1.92 4.29
C VAL A 147 3.18 -2.94 3.27
N ALA A 148 4.10 -2.55 2.36
CA ALA A 148 4.78 -3.49 1.47
C ALA A 148 5.64 -4.54 2.21
N ALA A 149 5.93 -4.33 3.49
CA ALA A 149 6.57 -5.31 4.38
C ALA A 149 5.62 -6.45 4.80
N ASN A 150 4.29 -6.26 4.70
CA ASN A 150 3.31 -7.24 5.15
C ASN A 150 3.44 -8.56 4.36
N LYS A 151 3.69 -9.65 5.09
CA LYS A 151 3.94 -10.96 4.49
C LYS A 151 2.72 -11.50 3.73
N ARG A 152 1.50 -11.28 4.26
CA ARG A 152 0.29 -11.77 3.59
C ARG A 152 0.05 -11.07 2.25
N LEU A 153 0.37 -9.77 2.17
CA LEU A 153 0.33 -9.03 0.91
C LEU A 153 1.31 -9.64 -0.09
N ARG A 154 2.57 -9.85 0.31
CA ARG A 154 3.60 -10.48 -0.54
C ARG A 154 3.21 -11.88 -0.98
N ASP A 155 2.79 -12.76 -0.04
CA ASP A 155 2.37 -14.14 -0.34
C ASP A 155 1.23 -14.24 -1.37
N LYS A 156 0.39 -13.21 -1.49
CA LYS A 156 -0.67 -13.15 -2.50
C LYS A 156 -0.17 -12.60 -3.82
N LEU A 157 0.64 -11.55 -3.78
CA LEU A 157 1.21 -10.94 -4.96
C LEU A 157 2.18 -11.89 -5.68
N ASP A 158 2.92 -12.73 -4.94
CA ASP A 158 3.82 -13.75 -5.50
C ASP A 158 3.08 -14.88 -6.25
N LYS A 159 1.74 -14.92 -6.18
CA LYS A 159 0.90 -15.86 -6.93
C LYS A 159 0.37 -15.29 -8.24
N LEU A 160 0.62 -14.03 -8.50
CA LEU A 160 0.25 -13.40 -9.76
C LEU A 160 1.21 -13.84 -10.86
N ASP A 161 0.73 -13.90 -12.08
CA ASP A 161 1.56 -14.22 -13.24
C ASP A 161 2.49 -13.06 -13.65
N GLN A 162 2.21 -11.86 -13.14
CA GLN A 162 2.98 -10.65 -13.41
C GLN A 162 4.27 -10.60 -12.59
N LYS A 163 5.28 -9.93 -13.11
CA LYS A 163 6.53 -9.67 -12.40
C LYS A 163 6.32 -8.62 -11.31
N ILE A 164 6.34 -9.03 -10.06
CA ILE A 164 6.20 -8.12 -8.91
C ILE A 164 7.57 -7.87 -8.27
N ILE A 165 7.86 -6.60 -8.00
CA ILE A 165 9.11 -6.14 -7.39
C ILE A 165 8.78 -5.47 -6.06
N TYR A 166 9.53 -5.85 -5.02
CA TYR A 166 9.45 -5.27 -3.69
C TYR A 166 10.77 -4.63 -3.32
N PRO A 167 10.78 -3.51 -2.59
CA PRO A 167 12.00 -3.04 -1.97
C PRO A 167 12.45 -4.02 -0.87
N SER A 168 13.75 -4.04 -0.60
CA SER A 168 14.24 -4.68 0.62
C SER A 168 13.62 -4.03 1.86
N MET A 169 13.60 -4.74 2.99
CA MET A 169 12.92 -4.27 4.20
C MET A 169 13.41 -2.89 4.66
N LYS A 170 14.69 -2.57 4.47
CA LYS A 170 15.28 -1.26 4.83
C LYS A 170 14.72 -0.09 4.02
N TYR A 171 14.18 -0.35 2.81
CA TYR A 171 13.59 0.67 1.93
C TYR A 171 12.06 0.66 1.91
N CYS A 172 11.41 -0.15 2.76
CA CYS A 172 9.95 -0.11 2.91
C CYS A 172 9.47 1.14 3.66
N THR A 173 10.33 1.76 4.49
CA THR A 173 10.03 2.99 5.23
C THR A 173 10.80 4.18 4.67
N ASP A 174 10.39 5.40 5.03
CA ASP A 174 11.06 6.62 4.63
C ASP A 174 12.53 6.61 5.04
N ASN A 175 13.40 7.01 4.12
CA ASN A 175 14.86 7.05 4.33
C ASN A 175 15.51 8.15 3.48
N ALA A 176 16.71 8.56 3.85
CA ALA A 176 17.44 9.61 3.16
C ALA A 176 17.97 9.18 1.78
N ASP A 177 18.25 7.88 1.60
CA ASP A 177 18.84 7.35 0.35
C ASP A 177 17.90 7.59 -0.84
N MET A 178 16.56 7.42 -0.65
CA MET A 178 15.59 7.65 -1.72
C MET A 178 15.54 9.10 -2.17
N ILE A 179 15.73 10.05 -1.25
CA ILE A 179 15.77 11.49 -1.56
C ILE A 179 17.07 11.86 -2.25
N ALA A 180 18.20 11.36 -1.75
CA ALA A 180 19.51 11.59 -2.36
C ALA A 180 19.58 11.02 -3.79
N PHE A 181 19.08 9.79 -3.99
CA PHE A 181 19.02 9.16 -5.30
C PHE A 181 18.17 9.96 -6.30
N LEU A 182 16.98 10.41 -5.88
CA LEU A 182 16.12 11.23 -6.74
C LEU A 182 16.76 12.57 -7.05
N ALA A 183 17.41 13.22 -6.08
CA ALA A 183 18.11 14.49 -6.25
C ALA A 183 19.26 14.37 -7.27
N GLU A 184 20.10 13.34 -7.14
CA GLU A 184 21.18 13.06 -8.09
C GLU A 184 20.65 12.91 -9.52
N HIS A 185 19.61 12.11 -9.72
CA HIS A 185 19.01 11.92 -11.03
C HIS A 185 18.39 13.20 -11.61
N LYS A 186 17.74 14.01 -10.78
CA LYS A 186 17.21 15.32 -11.22
C LYS A 186 18.32 16.27 -11.64
N VAL A 187 19.42 16.34 -10.87
CA VAL A 187 20.59 17.18 -11.22
C VAL A 187 21.21 16.73 -12.53
N ASN A 188 21.52 15.45 -12.68
CA ASN A 188 22.14 14.89 -13.87
C ASN A 188 21.31 15.08 -15.14
N ASN A 189 19.98 15.10 -15.01
CA ASN A 189 19.06 15.33 -16.13
C ASN A 189 18.61 16.78 -16.26
N LYS A 190 19.23 17.72 -15.56
CA LYS A 190 18.87 19.17 -15.58
C LYS A 190 17.39 19.44 -15.28
N LYS A 191 16.79 18.65 -14.39
CA LYS A 191 15.39 18.74 -13.96
C LYS A 191 15.22 19.48 -12.63
N ILE A 192 16.26 20.18 -12.15
CA ILE A 192 16.24 20.99 -10.93
C ILE A 192 16.42 22.46 -11.29
N ASN A 193 15.53 23.30 -10.74
CA ASN A 193 15.77 24.71 -10.53
C ASN A 193 16.25 24.88 -9.08
N PHE A 194 17.46 25.42 -8.91
CA PHE A 194 17.98 25.74 -7.59
C PHE A 194 17.36 27.04 -7.11
N GLU A 195 16.38 26.97 -6.22
CA GLU A 195 15.86 28.13 -5.50
C GLU A 195 16.71 28.39 -4.27
N LYS A 196 17.01 29.67 -4.00
CA LYS A 196 17.78 30.07 -2.81
C LYS A 196 16.95 29.98 -1.53
N ASP A 197 15.64 30.18 -1.65
CA ASP A 197 14.68 30.13 -0.57
C ASP A 197 13.66 29.03 -0.83
N PHE A 198 13.48 28.15 0.12
CA PHE A 198 12.47 27.08 0.06
C PHE A 198 11.77 26.92 1.40
N SER A 199 10.51 26.51 1.33
CA SER A 199 9.72 26.13 2.50
C SER A 199 9.45 24.64 2.49
N ALA A 200 9.50 24.00 3.66
CA ALA A 200 9.10 22.62 3.81
C ALA A 200 7.57 22.53 4.00
N TYR A 201 6.95 21.64 3.27
CA TYR A 201 5.52 21.34 3.36
C TYR A 201 5.32 19.89 3.77
N SER A 202 4.35 19.62 4.65
CA SER A 202 4.00 18.25 5.06
C SER A 202 3.33 17.45 3.94
N ARG A 203 2.69 18.15 2.99
CA ARG A 203 2.13 17.59 1.76
C ARG A 203 2.42 18.54 0.60
N GLY A 204 3.32 18.13 -0.29
CA GLY A 204 3.56 18.82 -1.55
C GLY A 204 2.48 18.46 -2.57
N MET A 205 2.09 19.43 -3.44
CA MET A 205 1.41 19.07 -4.67
C MET A 205 2.42 18.40 -5.59
N ILE A 206 2.05 17.22 -6.12
CA ILE A 206 2.79 16.60 -7.20
C ILE A 206 2.36 17.32 -8.47
N VAL A 207 3.21 18.23 -8.95
CA VAL A 207 3.00 18.99 -10.18
C VAL A 207 3.66 18.26 -11.35
#